data_bcc8984f674e71037242beb57390c274
#
_entry.id   bcc8984f674e71037242beb57390c274
#
_cell.length_a   1.000
_cell.length_b   1.000
_cell.length_c   1.000
_cell.angle_alpha   90.00
_cell.angle_beta   90.00
_cell.angle_gamma   90.00
#
_symmetry.space_group_name_H-M   'P 1'
#
loop_
_entity.id
_entity.type
_entity.pdbx_description
1 polymer ?
#
loop_
_entity_poly.entity_id
_entity_poly.type
_entity_poly.pdbx_seq_one_letter_code
_entity_poly.pdbx_strand_id
1 'polypeptide(L)'
;MAEDQFITSFDGTRLFYNPEVTADDKAVCVIVHGLCEHQGRYDYMAQKLHGAGIGTYRFDHRGHGKSEGECAYYSRWDEILDDTNVVVDRAIAENPDRPVFLFGHSMGGYCVALYGVKYPNKNLRGIICNGGLTEDKAGMFASTPAGVDPHTQLPNELGSGVCSVDAVRDWYARDPLNRKTFAIGLVYALKDGLAWFADNKRKFAYPVLLTHGEKDGLISYEDTYDLFAAVASTDKQMKIYGSCYHEVVNEWCRDEVIADYIAWMEHRI
;
A
#
# COMPACT_ATOMS: atom_id res chain seq x y z
N MET A 1 -2.48 27.44 7.53
CA MET A 1 -2.04 26.11 7.02
C MET A 1 -1.88 25.26 8.27
N ALA A 2 -2.45 24.05 8.30
CA ALA A 2 -2.18 23.12 9.40
C ALA A 2 -0.66 22.83 9.39
N GLU A 3 -0.05 22.76 10.58
CA GLU A 3 1.35 22.34 10.68
C GLU A 3 1.50 20.90 10.20
N ASP A 4 2.60 20.60 9.47
CA ASP A 4 2.93 19.23 9.07
C ASP A 4 3.02 18.34 10.31
N GLN A 5 2.25 17.24 10.32
CA GLN A 5 2.23 16.32 11.45
C GLN A 5 3.18 15.16 11.18
N PHE A 6 3.87 14.71 12.22
CA PHE A 6 4.77 13.56 12.17
C PHE A 6 4.45 12.57 13.26
N ILE A 7 4.56 11.29 12.94
CA ILE A 7 4.52 10.18 13.88
C ILE A 7 5.92 9.57 13.98
N THR A 8 6.35 9.23 15.19
CA THR A 8 7.66 8.60 15.40
C THR A 8 7.55 7.09 15.26
N SER A 9 8.33 6.51 14.37
CA SER A 9 8.39 5.07 14.15
C SER A 9 9.19 4.35 15.25
N PHE A 10 9.25 3.01 15.17
CA PHE A 10 9.82 2.11 16.15
C PHE A 10 11.31 2.37 16.45
N ASP A 11 12.04 2.97 15.52
CA ASP A 11 13.48 3.28 15.59
C ASP A 11 13.80 4.77 15.76
N GLY A 12 12.76 5.61 15.92
CA GLY A 12 12.91 7.05 16.05
C GLY A 12 12.74 7.83 14.74
N THR A 13 12.63 7.18 13.59
CA THR A 13 12.40 7.83 12.29
C THR A 13 11.05 8.56 12.32
N ARG A 14 11.04 9.83 11.87
CA ARG A 14 9.79 10.61 11.79
C ARG A 14 9.11 10.41 10.44
N LEU A 15 7.90 9.88 10.47
CA LEU A 15 7.06 9.68 9.30
C LEU A 15 6.05 10.81 9.18
N PHE A 16 5.97 11.44 8.02
CA PHE A 16 4.91 12.40 7.73
C PHE A 16 3.55 11.70 7.78
N TYR A 17 2.61 12.30 8.48
CA TYR A 17 1.39 11.65 8.89
C TYR A 17 0.22 12.60 8.72
N ASN A 18 -0.82 12.15 8.06
CA ASN A 18 -2.00 12.94 7.73
C ASN A 18 -3.29 12.22 8.17
N PRO A 19 -3.72 12.39 9.45
CA PRO A 19 -5.02 11.90 9.92
C PRO A 19 -6.12 12.87 9.50
N GLU A 20 -7.17 12.36 8.89
CA GLU A 20 -8.37 13.11 8.53
C GLU A 20 -9.59 12.29 9.02
N VAL A 21 -9.98 12.53 10.26
CA VAL A 21 -11.09 11.84 10.94
C VAL A 21 -11.98 12.86 11.62
N THR A 22 -13.29 12.68 11.48
CA THR A 22 -14.33 13.50 12.11
C THR A 22 -15.12 12.71 13.16
N ALA A 23 -15.91 13.41 13.95
CA ALA A 23 -16.79 12.77 14.93
C ALA A 23 -17.89 11.92 14.27
N ASP A 24 -18.28 12.26 13.05
CA ASP A 24 -19.37 11.63 12.31
C ASP A 24 -18.92 10.39 11.49
N ASP A 25 -17.61 10.13 11.43
CA ASP A 25 -17.11 8.96 10.69
C ASP A 25 -17.52 7.66 11.40
N LYS A 26 -18.03 6.71 10.63
CA LYS A 26 -18.49 5.39 11.09
C LYS A 26 -17.39 4.34 11.10
N ALA A 27 -16.28 4.60 10.40
CA ALA A 27 -15.12 3.74 10.28
C ALA A 27 -13.88 4.56 9.93
N VAL A 28 -12.71 3.94 9.97
CA VAL A 28 -11.44 4.53 9.52
C VAL A 28 -10.68 3.59 8.60
N CYS A 29 -9.93 4.16 7.64
CA CYS A 29 -9.05 3.42 6.74
C CYS A 29 -7.62 3.97 6.83
N VAL A 30 -6.66 3.10 7.14
CA VAL A 30 -5.23 3.41 7.01
C VAL A 30 -4.81 3.12 5.58
N ILE A 31 -4.18 4.11 4.90
CA ILE A 31 -3.78 4.01 3.50
C ILE A 31 -2.26 3.97 3.39
N VAL A 32 -1.75 2.91 2.74
CA VAL A 32 -0.34 2.61 2.54
C VAL A 32 0.00 2.73 1.06
N HIS A 33 0.81 3.74 0.71
CA HIS A 33 1.15 4.07 -0.67
C HIS A 33 2.20 3.12 -1.30
N GLY A 34 2.41 3.23 -2.60
CA GLY A 34 3.35 2.43 -3.38
C GLY A 34 4.78 2.98 -3.42
N LEU A 35 5.63 2.31 -4.22
CA LEU A 35 7.03 2.68 -4.39
C LEU A 35 7.17 4.06 -5.05
N CYS A 36 8.10 4.86 -4.54
CA CYS A 36 8.49 6.16 -5.10
C CYS A 36 7.37 7.21 -5.19
N GLU A 37 6.21 6.96 -4.62
CA GLU A 37 5.12 7.92 -4.51
C GLU A 37 4.97 8.47 -3.07
N HIS A 38 3.85 9.09 -2.74
CA HIS A 38 3.56 9.63 -1.43
C HIS A 38 2.05 9.63 -1.14
N GLN A 39 1.68 9.80 0.12
CA GLN A 39 0.30 9.74 0.61
C GLN A 39 -0.67 10.71 -0.08
N GLY A 40 -0.20 11.87 -0.56
CA GLY A 40 -1.05 12.87 -1.23
C GLY A 40 -1.64 12.40 -2.57
N ARG A 41 -1.08 11.36 -3.18
CA ARG A 41 -1.65 10.77 -4.40
C ARG A 41 -2.99 10.06 -4.16
N TYR A 42 -3.35 9.88 -2.90
CA TYR A 42 -4.62 9.27 -2.46
C TYR A 42 -5.67 10.30 -2.02
N ASP A 43 -5.45 11.61 -2.23
CA ASP A 43 -6.39 12.68 -1.85
C ASP A 43 -7.79 12.44 -2.45
N TYR A 44 -7.86 12.03 -3.72
CA TYR A 44 -9.15 11.75 -4.36
C TYR A 44 -9.89 10.57 -3.72
N MET A 45 -9.18 9.49 -3.44
CA MET A 45 -9.74 8.33 -2.75
C MET A 45 -10.18 8.71 -1.33
N ALA A 46 -9.36 9.46 -0.59
CA ALA A 46 -9.68 9.94 0.75
C ALA A 46 -10.96 10.80 0.74
N GLN A 47 -11.08 11.72 -0.22
CA GLN A 47 -12.30 12.53 -0.38
C GLN A 47 -13.56 11.66 -0.57
N LYS A 48 -13.48 10.60 -1.38
CA LYS A 48 -14.60 9.67 -1.60
C LYS A 48 -14.93 8.87 -0.34
N LEU A 49 -13.92 8.42 0.40
CA LEU A 49 -14.08 7.73 1.68
C LEU A 49 -14.75 8.63 2.71
N HIS A 50 -14.31 9.89 2.85
CA HIS A 50 -14.94 10.87 3.74
C HIS A 50 -16.41 11.14 3.36
N GLY A 51 -16.69 11.22 2.06
CA GLY A 51 -18.09 11.34 1.58
C GLY A 51 -18.97 10.15 1.96
N ALA A 52 -18.37 9.00 2.26
CA ALA A 52 -19.05 7.80 2.75
C ALA A 52 -18.98 7.65 4.29
N GLY A 53 -18.46 8.64 5.02
CA GLY A 53 -18.29 8.58 6.48
C GLY A 53 -17.19 7.62 6.92
N ILE A 54 -16.12 7.52 6.14
CA ILE A 54 -14.92 6.73 6.47
C ILE A 54 -13.74 7.68 6.56
N GLY A 55 -13.26 7.94 7.78
CA GLY A 55 -12.06 8.75 8.03
C GLY A 55 -10.80 8.06 7.52
N THR A 56 -9.72 8.82 7.32
CA THR A 56 -8.47 8.26 6.79
C THR A 56 -7.26 8.59 7.65
N TYR A 57 -6.32 7.66 7.69
CA TYR A 57 -4.97 7.84 8.19
C TYR A 57 -4.00 7.56 7.05
N ARG A 58 -3.32 8.60 6.58
CA ARG A 58 -2.35 8.49 5.49
C ARG A 58 -0.97 8.87 6.00
N PHE A 59 0.06 8.26 5.50
CA PHE A 59 1.43 8.59 5.89
C PHE A 59 2.38 8.35 4.71
N ASP A 60 3.52 9.02 4.73
CA ASP A 60 4.60 8.76 3.80
C ASP A 60 5.54 7.71 4.40
N HIS A 61 5.87 6.68 3.64
CA HIS A 61 6.90 5.71 4.02
C HIS A 61 8.23 6.39 4.32
N ARG A 62 9.08 5.77 5.15
CA ARG A 62 10.47 6.24 5.33
C ARG A 62 11.15 6.45 3.98
N GLY A 63 11.90 7.54 3.86
CA GLY A 63 12.60 7.90 2.63
C GLY A 63 11.70 8.35 1.47
N HIS A 64 10.38 8.45 1.65
CA HIS A 64 9.43 8.92 0.65
C HIS A 64 8.77 10.24 1.08
N GLY A 65 8.17 10.96 0.11
CA GLY A 65 7.40 12.17 0.35
C GLY A 65 8.10 13.14 1.29
N LYS A 66 7.48 13.45 2.42
CA LYS A 66 8.00 14.34 3.47
C LYS A 66 8.60 13.60 4.68
N SER A 67 8.57 12.26 4.68
CA SER A 67 9.15 11.46 5.76
C SER A 67 10.67 11.51 5.77
N GLU A 68 11.25 11.35 6.98
CA GLU A 68 12.68 11.15 7.16
C GLU A 68 13.13 9.79 6.66
N GLY A 69 14.43 9.58 6.64
CA GLY A 69 15.08 8.35 6.18
C GLY A 69 15.81 8.54 4.86
N GLU A 70 16.64 7.56 4.52
CA GLU A 70 17.33 7.52 3.25
C GLU A 70 16.33 7.29 2.10
N CYS A 71 16.62 7.89 0.94
CA CYS A 71 15.74 7.86 -0.23
C CYS A 71 15.34 6.42 -0.61
N ALA A 72 14.07 6.09 -0.40
CA ALA A 72 13.47 4.80 -0.72
C ALA A 72 14.38 3.60 -0.36
N TYR A 73 14.83 3.54 0.89
CA TYR A 73 15.72 2.52 1.42
C TYR A 73 15.07 1.78 2.60
N TYR A 74 15.24 0.47 2.62
CA TYR A 74 14.93 -0.39 3.76
C TYR A 74 16.12 -1.30 4.04
N SER A 75 16.51 -1.44 5.31
CA SER A 75 17.63 -2.30 5.73
C SER A 75 17.18 -3.76 5.91
N ARG A 76 15.89 -3.99 6.11
CA ARG A 76 15.28 -5.31 6.26
C ARG A 76 13.84 -5.31 5.73
N TRP A 77 13.35 -6.48 5.37
CA TRP A 77 12.07 -6.68 4.68
C TRP A 77 10.83 -6.23 5.47
N ASP A 78 10.90 -6.21 6.78
CA ASP A 78 9.77 -5.94 7.65
C ASP A 78 9.77 -4.53 8.27
N GLU A 79 10.75 -3.68 7.96
CA GLU A 79 10.72 -2.26 8.38
C GLU A 79 9.48 -1.53 7.89
N ILE A 80 9.07 -1.76 6.64
CA ILE A 80 7.85 -1.17 6.07
C ILE A 80 6.60 -1.62 6.86
N LEU A 81 6.60 -2.84 7.37
CA LEU A 81 5.50 -3.37 8.17
C LEU A 81 5.50 -2.75 9.57
N ASP A 82 6.68 -2.57 10.17
CA ASP A 82 6.83 -1.97 11.50
C ASP A 82 6.44 -0.48 11.47
N ASP A 83 6.83 0.26 10.44
CA ASP A 83 6.38 1.65 10.21
C ASP A 83 4.85 1.72 10.08
N THR A 84 4.28 0.85 9.26
CA THR A 84 2.82 0.76 9.08
C THR A 84 2.12 0.41 10.40
N ASN A 85 2.72 -0.47 11.20
CA ASN A 85 2.16 -0.87 12.49
C ASN A 85 2.02 0.30 13.46
N VAL A 86 2.96 1.23 13.48
CA VAL A 86 2.85 2.44 14.32
C VAL A 86 1.63 3.27 13.95
N VAL A 87 1.36 3.43 12.65
CA VAL A 87 0.18 4.17 12.17
C VAL A 87 -1.12 3.42 12.44
N VAL A 88 -1.13 2.10 12.23
CA VAL A 88 -2.30 1.25 12.53
C VAL A 88 -2.62 1.27 14.02
N ASP A 89 -1.61 1.15 14.89
CA ASP A 89 -1.82 1.20 16.35
C ASP A 89 -2.37 2.55 16.79
N ARG A 90 -1.90 3.64 16.17
CA ARG A 90 -2.43 4.99 16.42
C ARG A 90 -3.89 5.09 15.97
N ALA A 91 -4.22 4.64 14.77
CA ALA A 91 -5.58 4.66 14.24
C ALA A 91 -6.55 3.87 15.13
N ILE A 92 -6.14 2.68 15.60
CA ILE A 92 -6.95 1.86 16.53
C ILE A 92 -7.12 2.56 17.88
N ALA A 93 -6.05 3.12 18.44
CA ALA A 93 -6.08 3.77 19.76
C ALA A 93 -6.95 5.04 19.76
N GLU A 94 -6.93 5.81 18.68
CA GLU A 94 -7.72 7.04 18.55
C GLU A 94 -9.20 6.76 18.15
N ASN A 95 -9.51 5.54 17.70
CA ASN A 95 -10.86 5.14 17.27
C ASN A 95 -11.30 3.81 17.91
N PRO A 96 -11.37 3.72 19.26
CA PRO A 96 -11.63 2.46 19.95
C PRO A 96 -12.99 1.82 19.61
N ASP A 97 -13.97 2.63 19.28
CA ASP A 97 -15.34 2.22 19.01
C ASP A 97 -15.67 2.11 17.50
N ARG A 98 -14.68 2.29 16.63
CA ARG A 98 -14.84 2.29 15.17
C ARG A 98 -14.04 1.16 14.52
N PRO A 99 -14.61 0.50 13.48
CA PRO A 99 -13.86 -0.44 12.66
C PRO A 99 -12.70 0.26 11.97
N VAL A 100 -11.51 -0.37 12.03
CA VAL A 100 -10.31 0.09 11.32
C VAL A 100 -10.02 -0.86 10.18
N PHE A 101 -9.88 -0.31 8.97
CA PHE A 101 -9.46 -1.01 7.77
C PHE A 101 -8.04 -0.62 7.38
N LEU A 102 -7.37 -1.50 6.64
CA LEU A 102 -6.03 -1.27 6.10
C LEU A 102 -6.06 -1.44 4.58
N PHE A 103 -5.66 -0.41 3.85
CA PHE A 103 -5.53 -0.43 2.38
C PHE A 103 -4.06 -0.27 1.99
N GLY A 104 -3.62 -1.01 0.98
CA GLY A 104 -2.29 -0.85 0.39
C GLY A 104 -2.29 -1.05 -1.10
N HIS A 105 -1.50 -0.22 -1.81
CA HIS A 105 -1.30 -0.30 -3.25
C HIS A 105 0.15 -0.63 -3.59
N SER A 106 0.38 -1.54 -4.55
CA SER A 106 1.72 -1.85 -5.08
C SER A 106 2.68 -2.33 -3.97
N MET A 107 3.79 -1.61 -3.70
CA MET A 107 4.63 -1.83 -2.53
C MET A 107 3.83 -1.72 -1.21
N GLY A 108 2.84 -0.83 -1.13
CA GLY A 108 1.88 -0.81 -0.02
C GLY A 108 1.00 -2.07 0.00
N GLY A 109 0.65 -2.62 -1.16
CA GLY A 109 -0.04 -3.91 -1.29
C GLY A 109 0.81 -5.08 -0.78
N TYR A 110 2.11 -5.11 -1.12
CA TYR A 110 3.07 -6.01 -0.49
C TYR A 110 3.04 -5.85 1.03
N CYS A 111 3.15 -4.61 1.51
CA CYS A 111 3.15 -4.31 2.93
C CYS A 111 1.92 -4.89 3.62
N VAL A 112 0.70 -4.60 3.16
CA VAL A 112 -0.52 -5.03 3.86
C VAL A 112 -0.78 -6.53 3.76
N ALA A 113 -0.32 -7.18 2.70
CA ALA A 113 -0.38 -8.64 2.57
C ALA A 113 0.52 -9.34 3.62
N LEU A 114 1.78 -8.92 3.73
CA LEU A 114 2.70 -9.45 4.72
C LEU A 114 2.30 -9.04 6.15
N TYR A 115 1.79 -7.80 6.32
CA TYR A 115 1.28 -7.29 7.60
C TYR A 115 0.21 -8.21 8.18
N GLY A 116 -0.75 -8.66 7.38
CA GLY A 116 -1.82 -9.55 7.83
C GLY A 116 -1.33 -10.91 8.35
N VAL A 117 -0.10 -11.29 8.02
CA VAL A 117 0.56 -12.50 8.54
C VAL A 117 1.45 -12.19 9.74
N LYS A 118 2.25 -11.11 9.69
CA LYS A 118 3.16 -10.73 10.78
C LYS A 118 2.39 -10.27 12.03
N TYR A 119 1.26 -9.59 11.83
CA TYR A 119 0.42 -9.02 12.90
C TYR A 119 -1.00 -9.61 12.90
N PRO A 120 -1.18 -10.92 13.22
CA PRO A 120 -2.45 -11.62 13.02
C PRO A 120 -3.56 -11.24 14.00
N ASN A 121 -3.23 -10.52 15.09
CA ASN A 121 -4.15 -10.25 16.20
C ASN A 121 -4.42 -8.74 16.39
N LYS A 122 -4.25 -7.92 15.34
CA LYS A 122 -4.65 -6.51 15.40
C LYS A 122 -6.17 -6.38 15.28
N ASN A 123 -6.72 -5.36 15.91
CA ASN A 123 -8.15 -5.04 15.80
C ASN A 123 -8.44 -4.36 14.45
N LEU A 124 -8.13 -5.07 13.35
CA LEU A 124 -8.50 -4.67 11.99
C LEU A 124 -9.77 -5.38 11.56
N ARG A 125 -10.70 -4.63 10.98
CA ARG A 125 -11.93 -5.18 10.44
C ARG A 125 -11.72 -5.86 9.07
N GLY A 126 -10.69 -5.46 8.33
CA GLY A 126 -10.32 -6.08 7.07
C GLY A 126 -9.18 -5.36 6.37
N ILE A 127 -8.64 -6.02 5.35
CA ILE A 127 -7.48 -5.55 4.56
C ILE A 127 -7.87 -5.50 3.08
N ILE A 128 -7.53 -4.40 2.40
CA ILE A 128 -7.64 -4.25 0.95
C ILE A 128 -6.23 -4.22 0.38
N CYS A 129 -5.89 -5.21 -0.45
CA CYS A 129 -4.62 -5.29 -1.14
C CYS A 129 -4.85 -5.05 -2.64
N ASN A 130 -4.34 -3.93 -3.13
CA ASN A 130 -4.48 -3.51 -4.52
C ASN A 130 -3.16 -3.60 -5.27
N GLY A 131 -3.12 -4.35 -6.38
CA GLY A 131 -1.92 -4.50 -7.22
C GLY A 131 -0.68 -4.89 -6.43
N GLY A 132 -0.84 -5.67 -5.35
CA GLY A 132 0.23 -5.99 -4.41
C GLY A 132 1.25 -6.96 -5.01
N LEU A 133 2.54 -6.66 -4.83
CA LEU A 133 3.64 -7.55 -5.16
C LEU A 133 3.68 -8.68 -4.12
N THR A 134 3.19 -9.87 -4.47
CA THR A 134 3.09 -10.99 -3.52
C THR A 134 3.83 -12.26 -3.94
N GLU A 135 4.29 -12.35 -5.21
CA GLU A 135 5.09 -13.45 -5.73
C GLU A 135 6.17 -13.06 -6.75
N ASP A 136 6.06 -11.92 -7.42
CA ASP A 136 6.93 -11.47 -8.52
C ASP A 136 6.89 -12.36 -9.79
N LYS A 137 5.69 -12.80 -10.21
CA LYS A 137 5.52 -13.58 -11.45
C LYS A 137 5.91 -12.81 -12.72
N ALA A 138 5.81 -11.48 -12.68
CA ALA A 138 6.29 -10.64 -13.77
C ALA A 138 7.83 -10.64 -13.89
N GLY A 139 8.55 -11.13 -12.88
CA GLY A 139 10.01 -11.20 -12.87
C GLY A 139 10.70 -9.84 -12.74
N MET A 140 10.06 -8.88 -12.09
CA MET A 140 10.58 -7.53 -11.88
C MET A 140 11.99 -7.54 -11.26
N PHE A 141 12.24 -8.48 -10.36
CA PHE A 141 13.50 -8.60 -9.64
C PHE A 141 14.47 -9.63 -10.22
N ALA A 142 14.14 -10.26 -11.36
CA ALA A 142 14.97 -11.34 -11.94
C ALA A 142 16.38 -10.88 -12.31
N SER A 143 16.54 -9.63 -12.76
CA SER A 143 17.82 -9.04 -13.15
C SER A 143 18.53 -8.28 -12.02
N THR A 144 18.02 -8.32 -10.78
CA THR A 144 18.65 -7.61 -9.66
C THR A 144 20.04 -8.17 -9.38
N PRO A 145 21.11 -7.37 -9.53
CA PRO A 145 22.47 -7.85 -9.28
C PRO A 145 22.68 -8.14 -7.79
N ALA A 146 23.41 -9.21 -7.48
CA ALA A 146 23.79 -9.53 -6.11
C ALA A 146 25.09 -8.81 -5.71
N GLY A 147 25.22 -8.49 -4.40
CA GLY A 147 26.47 -7.95 -3.84
C GLY A 147 26.78 -6.50 -4.19
N VAL A 148 25.82 -5.77 -4.72
CA VAL A 148 25.92 -4.31 -4.89
C VAL A 148 25.65 -3.66 -3.55
N ASP A 149 26.35 -2.54 -3.26
CA ASP A 149 26.11 -1.76 -2.05
C ASP A 149 24.63 -1.40 -1.92
N PRO A 150 23.94 -1.79 -0.83
CA PRO A 150 22.51 -1.56 -0.63
C PRO A 150 22.07 -0.10 -0.76
N HIS A 151 22.97 0.86 -0.54
CA HIS A 151 22.72 2.29 -0.66
C HIS A 151 22.80 2.82 -2.09
N THR A 152 23.19 1.97 -3.06
CA THR A 152 23.24 2.36 -4.48
C THR A 152 21.87 2.74 -4.98
N GLN A 153 21.74 3.99 -5.49
CA GLN A 153 20.51 4.51 -6.03
C GLN A 153 20.31 4.07 -7.49
N LEU A 154 19.16 3.49 -7.78
CA LEU A 154 18.71 3.12 -9.11
C LEU A 154 17.66 4.11 -9.60
N PRO A 155 17.59 4.42 -10.90
CA PRO A 155 16.57 5.31 -11.43
C PRO A 155 15.17 4.68 -11.28
N ASN A 156 14.19 5.52 -10.95
CA ASN A 156 12.79 5.14 -11.00
C ASN A 156 12.28 5.26 -12.44
N GLU A 157 12.22 4.14 -13.12
CA GLU A 157 11.76 4.01 -14.50
C GLU A 157 10.35 3.41 -14.60
N LEU A 158 9.52 3.59 -13.57
CA LEU A 158 8.11 3.21 -13.61
C LEU A 158 7.41 3.99 -14.74
N GLY A 159 7.28 3.35 -15.87
CA GLY A 159 6.91 3.98 -17.13
C GLY A 159 5.41 3.91 -17.44
N SER A 160 5.10 3.76 -18.73
CA SER A 160 3.72 3.77 -19.27
C SER A 160 2.83 2.62 -18.78
N GLY A 161 3.42 1.57 -18.18
CA GLY A 161 2.66 0.43 -17.62
C GLY A 161 1.92 0.69 -16.32
N VAL A 162 2.09 1.87 -15.70
CA VAL A 162 1.48 2.16 -14.38
C VAL A 162 0.02 2.60 -14.47
N CYS A 163 -0.35 3.37 -15.51
CA CYS A 163 -1.70 3.90 -15.68
C CYS A 163 -1.99 4.17 -17.15
N SER A 164 -3.22 3.90 -17.60
CA SER A 164 -3.64 4.20 -18.98
C SER A 164 -3.91 5.70 -19.22
N VAL A 165 -4.13 6.47 -18.15
CA VAL A 165 -4.48 7.90 -18.22
C VAL A 165 -3.22 8.75 -18.28
N ASP A 166 -2.97 9.39 -19.44
CA ASP A 166 -1.79 10.24 -19.67
C ASP A 166 -1.61 11.32 -18.62
N ALA A 167 -2.68 12.02 -18.25
CA ALA A 167 -2.63 13.08 -17.26
C ALA A 167 -2.15 12.61 -15.87
N VAL A 168 -2.44 11.35 -15.50
CA VAL A 168 -1.97 10.74 -14.24
C VAL A 168 -0.47 10.49 -14.31
N ARG A 169 0.03 9.95 -15.44
CA ARG A 169 1.47 9.73 -15.66
C ARG A 169 2.25 11.05 -15.68
N ASP A 170 1.71 12.07 -16.35
CA ASP A 170 2.28 13.41 -16.40
C ASP A 170 2.34 14.05 -14.99
N TRP A 171 1.29 13.89 -14.20
CA TRP A 171 1.26 14.34 -12.83
C TRP A 171 2.31 13.62 -11.99
N TYR A 172 2.38 12.29 -12.07
CA TYR A 172 3.40 11.50 -11.37
C TYR A 172 4.83 11.98 -11.69
N ALA A 173 5.11 12.23 -12.99
CA ALA A 173 6.43 12.65 -13.44
C ALA A 173 6.85 14.04 -12.94
N ARG A 174 5.89 14.95 -12.75
CA ARG A 174 6.14 16.36 -12.35
C ARG A 174 6.10 16.57 -10.85
N ASP A 175 5.52 15.65 -10.09
CA ASP A 175 5.39 15.80 -8.65
C ASP A 175 6.76 15.76 -7.96
N PRO A 176 7.16 16.82 -7.24
CA PRO A 176 8.47 16.90 -6.58
C PRO A 176 8.57 15.97 -5.35
N LEU A 177 7.46 15.49 -4.81
CA LEU A 177 7.44 14.56 -3.69
C LEU A 177 7.65 13.11 -4.14
N ASN A 178 7.41 12.81 -5.41
CA ASN A 178 7.72 11.49 -5.97
C ASN A 178 9.24 11.31 -6.12
N ARG A 179 9.75 10.19 -5.63
CA ARG A 179 11.18 9.87 -5.71
C ARG A 179 11.58 9.50 -7.13
N LYS A 180 12.67 10.07 -7.61
CA LYS A 180 13.22 9.79 -8.95
C LYS A 180 14.19 8.63 -8.94
N THR A 181 14.59 8.19 -7.75
CA THR A 181 15.45 7.02 -7.52
C THR A 181 14.96 6.24 -6.32
N PHE A 182 15.42 5.00 -6.21
CA PHE A 182 15.27 4.14 -5.04
C PHE A 182 16.57 3.36 -4.80
N ALA A 183 16.84 3.03 -3.55
CA ALA A 183 18.02 2.24 -3.20
C ALA A 183 17.86 0.78 -3.58
N ILE A 184 18.92 0.12 -4.08
CA ILE A 184 18.88 -1.32 -4.38
C ILE A 184 18.61 -2.15 -3.12
N GLY A 185 18.95 -1.65 -1.94
CA GLY A 185 18.63 -2.25 -0.64
C GLY A 185 17.14 -2.45 -0.42
N LEU A 186 16.30 -1.54 -0.93
CA LEU A 186 14.85 -1.72 -0.93
C LEU A 186 14.45 -2.98 -1.73
N VAL A 187 15.06 -3.19 -2.91
CA VAL A 187 14.78 -4.39 -3.73
C VAL A 187 15.20 -5.66 -3.01
N TYR A 188 16.37 -5.65 -2.33
CA TYR A 188 16.79 -6.79 -1.53
C TYR A 188 15.81 -7.08 -0.40
N ALA A 189 15.39 -6.06 0.33
CA ALA A 189 14.39 -6.18 1.39
C ALA A 189 13.06 -6.75 0.87
N LEU A 190 12.55 -6.25 -0.27
CA LEU A 190 11.32 -6.79 -0.86
C LEU A 190 11.47 -8.28 -1.25
N LYS A 191 12.61 -8.68 -1.84
CA LYS A 191 12.88 -10.09 -2.20
C LYS A 191 12.90 -10.99 -0.97
N ASP A 192 13.56 -10.56 0.11
CA ASP A 192 13.61 -11.33 1.36
C ASP A 192 12.22 -11.48 1.97
N GLY A 193 11.40 -10.42 1.92
CA GLY A 193 10.02 -10.48 2.39
C GLY A 193 9.12 -11.37 1.53
N LEU A 194 9.29 -11.39 0.21
CA LEU A 194 8.58 -12.33 -0.67
C LEU A 194 8.96 -13.78 -0.35
N ALA A 195 10.24 -14.07 -0.10
CA ALA A 195 10.67 -15.40 0.32
C ALA A 195 10.02 -15.80 1.65
N TRP A 196 10.04 -14.91 2.65
CA TRP A 196 9.36 -15.15 3.92
C TRP A 196 7.84 -15.35 3.72
N PHE A 197 7.20 -14.53 2.87
CA PHE A 197 5.77 -14.58 2.63
C PHE A 197 5.34 -15.86 1.92
N ALA A 198 6.13 -16.37 0.99
CA ALA A 198 5.86 -17.63 0.30
C ALA A 198 5.63 -18.79 1.28
N ASP A 199 6.43 -18.85 2.37
CA ASP A 199 6.30 -19.87 3.41
C ASP A 199 5.15 -19.61 4.40
N ASN A 200 4.68 -18.36 4.49
CA ASN A 200 3.79 -17.93 5.57
C ASN A 200 2.39 -17.45 5.10
N LYS A 201 2.16 -17.16 3.82
CA LYS A 201 0.91 -16.58 3.29
C LYS A 201 -0.37 -17.36 3.65
N ARG A 202 -0.26 -18.68 3.87
CA ARG A 202 -1.36 -19.53 4.34
C ARG A 202 -1.83 -19.21 5.77
N LYS A 203 -1.09 -18.37 6.51
CA LYS A 203 -1.48 -17.91 7.86
C LYS A 203 -2.33 -16.63 7.82
N PHE A 204 -2.47 -16.00 6.64
CA PHE A 204 -3.27 -14.78 6.50
C PHE A 204 -4.75 -15.10 6.71
N ALA A 205 -5.38 -14.52 7.74
CA ALA A 205 -6.73 -14.86 8.19
C ALA A 205 -7.71 -13.67 8.26
N TYR A 206 -7.25 -12.44 8.05
CA TYR A 206 -8.15 -11.28 8.03
C TYR A 206 -9.16 -11.34 6.89
N PRO A 207 -10.38 -10.75 7.06
CA PRO A 207 -11.22 -10.42 5.92
C PRO A 207 -10.40 -9.65 4.88
N VAL A 208 -10.48 -10.05 3.60
CA VAL A 208 -9.62 -9.47 2.58
C VAL A 208 -10.35 -9.24 1.25
N LEU A 209 -10.11 -8.05 0.68
CA LEU A 209 -10.41 -7.73 -0.71
C LEU A 209 -9.11 -7.60 -1.49
N LEU A 210 -8.93 -8.43 -2.49
CA LEU A 210 -7.79 -8.40 -3.40
C LEU A 210 -8.24 -7.80 -4.73
N THR A 211 -7.54 -6.76 -5.20
CA THR A 211 -7.90 -6.11 -6.46
C THR A 211 -6.68 -5.88 -7.36
N HIS A 212 -6.88 -5.93 -8.69
CA HIS A 212 -5.80 -5.76 -9.65
C HIS A 212 -6.32 -5.25 -11.00
N GLY A 213 -5.48 -4.54 -11.74
CA GLY A 213 -5.74 -4.22 -13.15
C GLY A 213 -5.29 -5.35 -14.06
N GLU A 214 -6.15 -5.78 -15.01
CA GLU A 214 -5.83 -6.87 -15.96
C GLU A 214 -4.57 -6.58 -16.79
N LYS A 215 -4.35 -5.29 -17.13
CA LYS A 215 -3.24 -4.83 -17.97
C LYS A 215 -2.11 -4.19 -17.16
N ASP A 216 -1.98 -4.55 -15.91
CA ASP A 216 -0.85 -4.13 -15.09
C ASP A 216 0.47 -4.51 -15.76
N GLY A 217 1.27 -3.50 -16.10
CA GLY A 217 2.55 -3.68 -16.79
C GLY A 217 3.74 -3.88 -15.84
N LEU A 218 3.51 -3.88 -14.52
CA LEU A 218 4.55 -4.02 -13.50
C LEU A 218 4.43 -5.32 -12.71
N ILE A 219 3.24 -5.60 -12.20
CA ILE A 219 2.94 -6.76 -11.35
C ILE A 219 1.88 -7.60 -12.03
N SER A 220 2.09 -8.89 -12.13
CA SER A 220 1.11 -9.78 -12.74
C SER A 220 -0.13 -9.91 -11.84
N TYR A 221 -1.33 -9.78 -12.40
CA TYR A 221 -2.57 -10.06 -11.67
C TYR A 221 -2.65 -11.52 -11.17
N GLU A 222 -1.82 -12.41 -11.72
CA GLU A 222 -1.70 -13.79 -11.25
C GLU A 222 -1.15 -13.87 -9.82
N ASP A 223 -0.32 -12.90 -9.40
CA ASP A 223 0.10 -12.77 -8.00
C ASP A 223 -1.12 -12.65 -7.07
N THR A 224 -2.09 -11.80 -7.45
CA THR A 224 -3.35 -11.64 -6.72
C THR A 224 -4.19 -12.91 -6.72
N TYR A 225 -4.25 -13.62 -7.84
CA TYR A 225 -4.99 -14.88 -7.98
C TYR A 225 -4.41 -15.96 -7.05
N ASP A 226 -3.10 -16.13 -7.03
CA ASP A 226 -2.44 -17.12 -6.18
C ASP A 226 -2.52 -16.76 -4.70
N LEU A 227 -2.45 -15.47 -4.36
CA LEU A 227 -2.70 -15.02 -2.99
C LEU A 227 -4.13 -15.36 -2.56
N PHE A 228 -5.14 -15.09 -3.41
CA PHE A 228 -6.53 -15.44 -3.13
C PHE A 228 -6.70 -16.93 -2.87
N ALA A 229 -6.04 -17.77 -3.67
CA ALA A 229 -6.10 -19.21 -3.49
C ALA A 229 -5.42 -19.69 -2.19
N ALA A 230 -4.35 -19.02 -1.77
CA ALA A 230 -3.48 -19.46 -0.68
C ALA A 230 -3.93 -19.05 0.72
N VAL A 231 -4.53 -17.84 0.88
CA VAL A 231 -4.86 -17.29 2.21
C VAL A 231 -5.90 -18.11 2.95
N ALA A 232 -5.74 -18.22 4.28
CA ALA A 232 -6.65 -18.96 5.16
C ALA A 232 -7.95 -18.19 5.44
N SER A 233 -8.04 -16.93 5.09
CA SER A 233 -9.26 -16.16 5.28
C SER A 233 -10.46 -16.85 4.64
N THR A 234 -11.55 -16.96 5.39
CA THR A 234 -12.86 -17.46 4.90
C THR A 234 -13.74 -16.34 4.35
N ASP A 235 -13.44 -15.07 4.72
CA ASP A 235 -14.06 -13.87 4.19
C ASP A 235 -13.09 -13.19 3.22
N LYS A 236 -13.08 -13.69 1.99
CA LYS A 236 -12.17 -13.19 0.94
C LYS A 236 -12.90 -12.95 -0.37
N GLN A 237 -12.57 -11.83 -1.01
CA GLN A 237 -13.08 -11.45 -2.31
C GLN A 237 -11.93 -11.03 -3.22
N MET A 238 -12.10 -11.21 -4.51
CA MET A 238 -11.15 -10.76 -5.53
C MET A 238 -11.91 -10.09 -6.67
N LYS A 239 -11.37 -8.96 -7.18
CA LYS A 239 -11.88 -8.29 -8.37
C LYS A 239 -10.71 -7.86 -9.29
N ILE A 240 -10.75 -8.33 -10.53
CA ILE A 240 -9.82 -7.90 -11.58
C ILE A 240 -10.55 -6.92 -12.51
N TYR A 241 -9.97 -5.71 -12.65
CA TYR A 241 -10.55 -4.66 -13.48
C TYR A 241 -10.02 -4.78 -14.90
N GLY A 242 -10.90 -5.18 -15.82
CA GLY A 242 -10.58 -5.31 -17.23
C GLY A 242 -10.12 -3.98 -17.83
N SER A 243 -9.07 -4.03 -18.67
CA SER A 243 -8.47 -2.88 -19.34
C SER A 243 -7.83 -1.82 -18.44
N CYS A 244 -7.76 -2.02 -17.14
CA CYS A 244 -7.04 -1.14 -16.19
C CYS A 244 -5.59 -1.61 -16.01
N TYR A 245 -4.69 -0.64 -15.81
CA TYR A 245 -3.28 -0.87 -15.55
C TYR A 245 -3.02 -0.97 -14.03
N HIS A 246 -1.79 -0.69 -13.60
CA HIS A 246 -1.36 -0.88 -12.20
C HIS A 246 -2.13 -0.01 -11.19
N GLU A 247 -2.28 1.28 -11.47
CA GLU A 247 -2.88 2.25 -10.55
C GLU A 247 -4.41 2.32 -10.71
N VAL A 248 -5.15 1.23 -10.42
CA VAL A 248 -6.61 1.19 -10.64
C VAL A 248 -7.39 2.31 -9.96
N VAL A 249 -6.88 2.85 -8.82
CA VAL A 249 -7.49 3.99 -8.11
C VAL A 249 -7.28 5.34 -8.82
N ASN A 250 -6.47 5.37 -9.86
CA ASN A 250 -6.19 6.54 -10.70
C ASN A 250 -6.61 6.32 -12.17
N GLU A 251 -7.13 5.14 -12.51
CA GLU A 251 -7.60 4.79 -13.85
C GLU A 251 -8.90 5.53 -14.22
N TRP A 252 -9.29 5.43 -15.47
CA TRP A 252 -10.55 5.98 -15.98
C TRP A 252 -11.79 5.50 -15.21
N CYS A 253 -11.73 4.30 -14.64
CA CYS A 253 -12.79 3.67 -13.84
C CYS A 253 -12.62 3.87 -12.33
N ARG A 254 -11.76 4.78 -11.88
CA ARG A 254 -11.43 4.97 -10.45
C ARG A 254 -12.64 5.15 -9.53
N ASP A 255 -13.71 5.78 -10.02
CA ASP A 255 -14.93 5.96 -9.23
C ASP A 255 -15.63 4.64 -8.94
N GLU A 256 -15.68 3.72 -9.91
CA GLU A 256 -16.18 2.36 -9.72
C GLU A 256 -15.29 1.59 -8.73
N VAL A 257 -13.97 1.66 -8.91
CA VAL A 257 -13.00 0.98 -8.04
C VAL A 257 -13.15 1.42 -6.59
N ILE A 258 -13.22 2.74 -6.35
CA ILE A 258 -13.35 3.28 -5.00
C ILE A 258 -14.74 2.96 -4.41
N ALA A 259 -15.79 2.98 -5.22
CA ALA A 259 -17.12 2.55 -4.78
C ALA A 259 -17.17 1.09 -4.35
N ASP A 260 -16.45 0.19 -5.04
CA ASP A 260 -16.30 -1.20 -4.62
C ASP A 260 -15.61 -1.32 -3.25
N TYR A 261 -14.56 -0.52 -3.01
CA TYR A 261 -13.87 -0.49 -1.71
C TYR A 261 -14.79 0.00 -0.59
N ILE A 262 -15.53 1.09 -0.84
CA ILE A 262 -16.51 1.62 0.11
C ILE A 262 -17.58 0.57 0.41
N ALA A 263 -18.20 0.00 -0.61
CA ALA A 263 -19.22 -1.03 -0.43
C ALA A 263 -18.71 -2.25 0.34
N TRP A 264 -17.46 -2.70 0.06
CA TRP A 264 -16.83 -3.80 0.77
C TRP A 264 -16.61 -3.50 2.25
N MET A 265 -16.16 -2.27 2.57
CA MET A 265 -16.00 -1.82 3.96
C MET A 265 -17.33 -1.67 4.67
N GLU A 266 -18.35 -1.07 4.02
CA GLU A 266 -19.70 -0.85 4.59
C GLU A 266 -20.38 -2.16 4.99
N HIS A 267 -20.18 -3.25 4.25
CA HIS A 267 -20.70 -4.56 4.63
C HIS A 267 -20.06 -5.15 5.90
N ARG A 268 -19.01 -4.51 6.43
CA ARG A 268 -18.25 -4.97 7.59
C ARG A 268 -18.24 -3.96 8.75
N ILE A 269 -18.91 -2.81 8.59
CA ILE A 269 -19.17 -1.85 9.67
C ILE A 269 -20.37 -2.32 10.47
#